data_2b7088a1858d191352cc4774e2288aaf
#
_entry.id   2b7088a1858d191352cc4774e2288aaf
#
_cell.length_a   1.000
_cell.length_b   1.000
_cell.length_c   1.000
_cell.angle_alpha   90.00
_cell.angle_beta   90.00
_cell.angle_gamma   90.00
#
_symmetry.space_group_name_H-M   'P 1'
#
loop_
_entity.id
_entity.type
_entity.pdbx_description
1 polymer ?
#
loop_
_entity_poly.entity_id
_entity_poly.type
_entity_poly.pdbx_seq_one_letter_code
_entity_poly.pdbx_strand_id
1 'polypeptide(L)'
;MYQQYFYERYMDDIITEKQAEEAEVKLAEINTLHPSLGFTMEKEVEHRIAFLEMGVTNDNGKLSCTWYTKPTDTGLIMNFHALAPKRYKRSVVSGFIHRIYRACSDWKAFHESVERAKNILKKNQYPEAFYEPIIHETLTKIIQKDNVPENEESVLNLSDMSSSTETEL
;
A
#
# COMPACT_ATOMS: atom_id res chain seq x y z
N MET A 1 16.56 9.86 -28.41
CA MET A 1 16.58 9.61 -26.96
C MET A 1 15.16 9.28 -26.57
N TYR A 2 14.84 8.01 -26.25
CA TYR A 2 13.49 7.62 -25.84
C TYR A 2 13.27 8.16 -24.43
N GLN A 3 12.34 9.09 -24.28
CA GLN A 3 11.89 9.58 -22.98
C GLN A 3 11.11 8.42 -22.36
N GLN A 4 11.65 7.81 -21.32
CA GLN A 4 11.01 6.73 -20.60
C GLN A 4 9.96 7.36 -19.68
N TYR A 5 8.71 7.35 -20.11
CA TYR A 5 7.61 7.84 -19.30
C TYR A 5 7.32 6.85 -18.18
N PHE A 6 7.14 7.35 -16.98
CA PHE A 6 6.63 6.55 -15.87
C PHE A 6 5.19 6.12 -16.19
N TYR A 7 4.90 4.84 -16.04
CA TYR A 7 3.58 4.25 -16.27
C TYR A 7 3.40 3.05 -15.36
N GLU A 8 2.38 3.10 -14.51
CA GLU A 8 1.98 1.98 -13.66
C GLU A 8 0.47 1.77 -13.76
N ARG A 9 0.06 0.52 -13.72
CA ARG A 9 -1.34 0.11 -13.80
C ARG A 9 -1.69 -0.87 -12.72
N TYR A 10 -2.81 -0.64 -12.06
CA TYR A 10 -3.43 -1.59 -11.15
C TYR A 10 -4.92 -1.72 -11.50
N MET A 11 -5.30 -2.88 -12.09
CA MET A 11 -6.65 -3.14 -12.61
C MET A 11 -7.12 -2.04 -13.58
N ASP A 12 -8.07 -1.21 -13.14
CA ASP A 12 -8.69 -0.08 -13.83
C ASP A 12 -8.00 1.26 -13.57
N ASP A 13 -7.21 1.35 -12.50
CA ASP A 13 -6.45 2.55 -12.17
C ASP A 13 -5.10 2.60 -12.90
N ILE A 14 -4.78 3.77 -13.46
CA ILE A 14 -3.53 4.03 -14.18
C ILE A 14 -2.92 5.33 -13.64
N ILE A 15 -1.61 5.31 -13.36
CA ILE A 15 -0.84 6.51 -13.09
C ILE A 15 0.29 6.64 -14.12
N THR A 16 0.50 7.84 -14.64
CA THR A 16 1.55 8.12 -15.62
C THR A 16 2.08 9.53 -15.48
N GLU A 17 3.35 9.75 -15.83
CA GLU A 17 3.94 11.08 -15.94
C GLU A 17 3.92 11.53 -17.40
N LYS A 18 3.13 12.58 -17.68
CA LYS A 18 3.00 13.20 -19.02
C LYS A 18 2.69 14.68 -18.89
N GLN A 19 2.99 15.42 -19.95
CA GLN A 19 2.49 16.79 -20.10
C GLN A 19 0.95 16.78 -20.15
N ALA A 20 0.33 17.78 -19.53
CA ALA A 20 -1.13 17.83 -19.36
C ALA A 20 -1.88 17.76 -20.72
N GLU A 21 -1.38 18.45 -21.72
CA GLU A 21 -1.95 18.49 -23.06
C GLU A 21 -1.87 17.12 -23.76
N GLU A 22 -0.74 16.41 -23.63
CA GLU A 22 -0.59 15.07 -24.18
C GLU A 22 -1.51 14.06 -23.47
N ALA A 23 -1.68 14.21 -22.16
CA ALA A 23 -2.55 13.34 -21.38
C ALA A 23 -4.03 13.51 -21.78
N GLU A 24 -4.48 14.74 -22.05
CA GLU A 24 -5.85 15.01 -22.52
C GLU A 24 -6.10 14.40 -23.92
N VAL A 25 -5.15 14.53 -24.84
CA VAL A 25 -5.24 13.89 -26.17
C VAL A 25 -5.33 12.38 -26.03
N LYS A 26 -4.49 11.78 -25.20
CA LYS A 26 -4.49 10.34 -24.96
C LYS A 26 -5.79 9.86 -24.30
N LEU A 27 -6.33 10.60 -23.37
CA LEU A 27 -7.62 10.30 -22.74
C LEU A 27 -8.75 10.28 -23.80
N ALA A 28 -8.75 11.28 -24.68
CA ALA A 28 -9.74 11.33 -25.78
C ALA A 28 -9.59 10.12 -26.70
N GLU A 29 -8.37 9.77 -27.11
CA GLU A 29 -8.10 8.59 -27.93
C GLU A 29 -8.60 7.29 -27.29
N ILE A 30 -8.25 7.06 -26.01
CA ILE A 30 -8.64 5.85 -25.27
C ILE A 30 -10.17 5.73 -25.17
N ASN A 31 -10.85 6.84 -24.94
CA ASN A 31 -12.31 6.87 -24.84
C ASN A 31 -13.04 6.62 -26.19
N THR A 32 -12.33 6.65 -27.32
CA THR A 32 -12.87 6.26 -28.61
C THR A 32 -12.73 4.77 -28.94
N LEU A 33 -11.89 4.03 -28.18
CA LEU A 33 -11.59 2.63 -28.49
C LEU A 33 -12.79 1.70 -28.33
N HIS A 34 -13.67 1.99 -27.37
CA HIS A 34 -14.86 1.16 -27.15
C HIS A 34 -16.01 1.96 -26.53
N PRO A 35 -17.24 1.86 -27.08
CA PRO A 35 -18.37 2.68 -26.64
C PRO A 35 -18.85 2.39 -25.20
N SER A 36 -18.50 1.23 -24.63
CA SER A 36 -18.88 0.85 -23.27
C SER A 36 -17.79 1.13 -22.23
N LEU A 37 -16.64 1.69 -22.64
CA LEU A 37 -15.55 2.04 -21.73
C LEU A 37 -15.43 3.56 -21.68
N GLY A 38 -15.40 4.11 -20.49
CA GLY A 38 -15.17 5.53 -20.26
C GLY A 38 -14.09 5.71 -19.17
N PHE A 39 -13.03 6.42 -19.53
CA PHE A 39 -11.96 6.78 -18.60
C PHE A 39 -12.10 8.24 -18.19
N THR A 40 -11.79 8.51 -16.93
CA THR A 40 -11.64 9.86 -16.39
C THR A 40 -10.19 10.09 -16.02
N MET A 41 -9.80 11.34 -15.87
CA MET A 41 -8.44 11.70 -15.50
C MET A 41 -8.47 12.66 -14.31
N GLU A 42 -7.61 12.36 -13.33
CA GLU A 42 -7.26 13.30 -12.28
C GLU A 42 -5.84 13.84 -12.55
N LYS A 43 -5.65 15.14 -12.32
CA LYS A 43 -4.35 15.79 -12.46
C LYS A 43 -3.74 15.99 -11.08
N GLU A 44 -2.41 16.01 -11.02
CA GLU A 44 -1.72 16.37 -9.80
C GLU A 44 -2.06 17.81 -9.34
N VAL A 45 -2.12 18.01 -8.05
CA VAL A 45 -2.27 19.32 -7.42
C VAL A 45 -1.06 19.55 -6.54
N GLU A 46 -0.34 20.66 -6.74
CA GLU A 46 0.89 20.98 -5.99
C GLU A 46 1.91 19.83 -6.02
N HIS A 47 2.15 19.27 -7.22
CA HIS A 47 3.06 18.13 -7.44
C HIS A 47 2.66 16.84 -6.70
N ARG A 48 1.41 16.73 -6.30
CA ARG A 48 0.91 15.57 -5.54
C ARG A 48 -0.35 14.99 -6.18
N ILE A 49 -0.40 13.65 -6.25
CA ILE A 49 -1.56 12.90 -6.70
C ILE A 49 -1.79 11.69 -5.78
N ALA A 50 -3.04 11.33 -5.58
CA ALA A 50 -3.38 10.09 -4.87
C ALA A 50 -3.47 8.95 -5.87
N PHE A 51 -2.79 7.84 -5.59
CA PHE A 51 -2.91 6.60 -6.36
C PHE A 51 -3.03 5.41 -5.42
N LEU A 52 -4.16 4.72 -5.48
CA LEU A 52 -4.52 3.66 -4.54
C LEU A 52 -4.50 4.16 -3.08
N GLU A 53 -3.67 3.55 -2.22
CA GLU A 53 -3.48 3.97 -0.82
C GLU A 53 -2.22 4.86 -0.64
N MET A 54 -1.66 5.38 -1.72
CA MET A 54 -0.44 6.19 -1.71
C MET A 54 -0.69 7.62 -2.17
N GLY A 55 -0.09 8.58 -1.48
CA GLY A 55 0.07 9.94 -1.96
C GLY A 55 1.42 10.05 -2.63
N VAL A 56 1.44 10.13 -3.94
CA VAL A 56 2.64 10.26 -4.76
C VAL A 56 2.97 11.73 -4.91
N THR A 57 4.20 12.11 -4.60
CA THR A 57 4.71 13.47 -4.77
C THR A 57 5.89 13.44 -5.72
N ASN A 58 5.87 14.33 -6.72
CA ASN A 58 6.97 14.51 -7.65
C ASN A 58 7.75 15.79 -7.26
N ASP A 59 8.96 15.63 -6.77
CA ASP A 59 9.87 16.72 -6.48
C ASP A 59 11.00 16.73 -7.51
N ASN A 60 10.80 17.52 -8.57
CA ASN A 60 11.78 17.71 -9.67
C ASN A 60 12.26 16.37 -10.28
N GLY A 61 11.36 15.44 -10.52
CA GLY A 61 11.66 14.11 -11.10
C GLY A 61 12.03 13.05 -10.06
N LYS A 62 12.05 13.38 -8.78
CA LYS A 62 12.18 12.42 -7.69
C LYS A 62 10.80 12.12 -7.10
N LEU A 63 10.32 10.90 -7.34
CA LEU A 63 9.06 10.44 -6.76
C LEU A 63 9.25 10.03 -5.29
N SER A 64 8.33 10.47 -4.46
CA SER A 64 8.21 10.03 -3.06
C SER A 64 6.77 9.64 -2.76
N CYS A 65 6.60 8.62 -1.91
CA CYS A 65 5.29 8.09 -1.58
C CYS A 65 5.06 8.15 -0.07
N THR A 66 3.82 8.46 0.30
CA THR A 66 3.34 8.48 1.68
C THR A 66 2.03 7.71 1.77
N TRP A 67 1.70 7.14 2.93
CA TRP A 67 0.39 6.54 3.13
C TRP A 67 -0.71 7.60 3.01
N TYR A 68 -1.65 7.35 2.11
CA TYR A 68 -2.76 8.23 1.81
C TYR A 68 -4.08 7.66 2.35
N THR A 69 -4.89 8.53 2.90
CA THR A 69 -6.28 8.27 3.27
C THR A 69 -7.16 9.33 2.63
N LYS A 70 -8.29 8.92 2.05
CA LYS A 70 -9.22 9.86 1.42
C LYS A 70 -9.71 10.91 2.43
N PRO A 71 -9.95 12.17 2.03
CA PRO A 71 -10.51 13.20 2.94
C PRO A 71 -11.85 12.82 3.56
N THR A 72 -12.60 11.93 2.90
CA THR A 72 -13.87 11.39 3.42
C THR A 72 -13.70 10.25 4.43
N ASP A 73 -12.47 9.77 4.65
CA ASP A 73 -12.21 8.73 5.64
C ASP A 73 -12.39 9.29 7.05
N THR A 74 -13.35 8.74 7.76
CA THR A 74 -13.66 9.14 9.14
C THR A 74 -12.70 8.58 10.17
N GLY A 75 -11.83 7.64 9.77
CA GLY A 75 -10.97 6.86 10.66
C GLY A 75 -11.74 5.91 11.56
N LEU A 76 -13.00 5.55 11.21
CA LEU A 76 -13.75 4.55 11.94
C LEU A 76 -13.30 3.15 11.53
N ILE A 77 -12.86 2.40 12.53
CA ILE A 77 -12.45 0.99 12.43
C ILE A 77 -13.18 0.19 13.50
N MET A 78 -12.91 -1.11 13.57
CA MET A 78 -13.43 -1.94 14.66
C MET A 78 -13.05 -1.34 16.01
N ASN A 79 -14.05 -1.00 16.83
CA ASN A 79 -13.81 -0.50 18.18
C ASN A 79 -13.17 -1.57 19.06
N PHE A 80 -12.25 -1.17 19.95
CA PHE A 80 -11.55 -2.10 20.83
C PHE A 80 -12.49 -2.87 21.76
N HIS A 81 -13.60 -2.26 22.20
CA HIS A 81 -14.60 -2.90 23.08
C HIS A 81 -15.63 -3.75 22.32
N ALA A 82 -15.56 -3.82 20.97
CA ALA A 82 -16.43 -4.71 20.20
C ALA A 82 -16.26 -6.17 20.65
N LEU A 83 -17.35 -6.93 20.63
CA LEU A 83 -17.37 -8.36 20.95
C LEU A 83 -16.71 -9.17 19.81
N ALA A 84 -15.41 -8.98 19.63
CA ALA A 84 -14.59 -9.64 18.63
C ALA A 84 -13.37 -10.28 19.30
N PRO A 85 -12.90 -11.46 18.83
CA PRO A 85 -11.69 -12.08 19.31
C PRO A 85 -10.47 -11.17 19.22
N LYS A 86 -9.57 -11.23 20.19
CA LYS A 86 -8.35 -10.41 20.24
C LYS A 86 -7.50 -10.50 18.96
N ARG A 87 -7.51 -11.66 18.28
CA ARG A 87 -6.79 -11.87 17.01
C ARG A 87 -7.20 -10.85 15.93
N TYR A 88 -8.49 -10.55 15.80
CA TYR A 88 -8.98 -9.56 14.82
C TYR A 88 -8.52 -8.14 15.19
N LYS A 89 -8.53 -7.81 16.47
CA LYS A 89 -8.00 -6.51 16.96
C LYS A 89 -6.50 -6.38 16.68
N ARG A 90 -5.73 -7.47 16.86
CA ARG A 90 -4.31 -7.52 16.48
C ARG A 90 -4.13 -7.34 14.97
N SER A 91 -4.96 -8.00 14.15
CA SER A 91 -4.91 -7.88 12.68
C SER A 91 -5.19 -6.46 12.19
N VAL A 92 -6.06 -5.70 12.87
CA VAL A 92 -6.28 -4.28 12.56
C VAL A 92 -4.98 -3.49 12.72
N VAL A 93 -4.28 -3.66 13.84
CA VAL A 93 -3.02 -2.95 14.11
C VAL A 93 -1.93 -3.36 13.14
N SER A 94 -1.68 -4.67 12.98
CA SER A 94 -0.65 -5.16 12.06
C SER A 94 -0.96 -4.80 10.61
N GLY A 95 -2.24 -4.80 10.21
CA GLY A 95 -2.70 -4.38 8.89
C GLY A 95 -2.33 -2.93 8.57
N PHE A 96 -2.46 -2.00 9.53
CA PHE A 96 -2.00 -0.63 9.36
C PHE A 96 -0.50 -0.57 9.07
N ILE A 97 0.31 -1.29 9.85
CA ILE A 97 1.77 -1.25 9.70
C ILE A 97 2.20 -1.80 8.34
N HIS A 98 1.61 -2.92 7.89
CA HIS A 98 1.90 -3.47 6.58
C HIS A 98 1.54 -2.52 5.43
N ARG A 99 0.37 -1.85 5.50
CA ARG A 99 -0.04 -0.88 4.48
C ARG A 99 0.87 0.34 4.47
N ILE A 100 1.17 0.91 5.63
CA ILE A 100 2.06 2.07 5.77
C ILE A 100 3.45 1.74 5.25
N TYR A 101 3.99 0.57 5.59
CA TYR A 101 5.31 0.15 5.14
C TYR A 101 5.40 0.05 3.61
N ARG A 102 4.37 -0.50 2.98
CA ARG A 102 4.31 -0.62 1.51
C ARG A 102 4.07 0.72 0.80
N ALA A 103 3.38 1.65 1.47
CA ALA A 103 3.00 2.92 0.87
C ALA A 103 4.07 4.01 1.02
N CYS A 104 5.00 3.89 1.95
CA CYS A 104 5.98 4.93 2.25
C CYS A 104 7.33 4.62 1.61
N SER A 105 7.90 5.61 0.90
CA SER A 105 9.20 5.48 0.25
C SER A 105 10.39 5.73 1.17
N ASP A 106 10.18 6.34 2.33
CA ASP A 106 11.23 6.67 3.28
C ASP A 106 10.76 6.55 4.75
N TRP A 107 11.72 6.48 5.66
CA TRP A 107 11.44 6.30 7.09
C TRP A 107 10.75 7.50 7.74
N LYS A 108 10.94 8.71 7.25
CA LYS A 108 10.27 9.89 7.78
C LYS A 108 8.77 9.83 7.50
N ALA A 109 8.41 9.59 6.23
CA ALA A 109 7.02 9.40 5.80
C ALA A 109 6.37 8.22 6.53
N PHE A 110 7.13 7.14 6.75
CA PHE A 110 6.69 5.99 7.52
C PHE A 110 6.35 6.38 8.98
N HIS A 111 7.24 7.04 9.68
CA HIS A 111 7.00 7.45 11.08
C HIS A 111 5.80 8.38 11.21
N GLU A 112 5.69 9.40 10.34
CA GLU A 112 4.55 10.31 10.32
C GLU A 112 3.23 9.56 10.07
N SER A 113 3.25 8.56 9.20
CA SER A 113 2.09 7.73 8.89
C SER A 113 1.71 6.79 10.04
N VAL A 114 2.69 6.24 10.76
CA VAL A 114 2.46 5.43 11.96
C VAL A 114 1.81 6.27 13.07
N GLU A 115 2.25 7.52 13.28
CA GLU A 115 1.63 8.39 14.27
C GLU A 115 0.16 8.72 13.90
N ARG A 116 -0.15 8.90 12.60
CA ARG A 116 -1.55 9.02 12.15
C ARG A 116 -2.36 7.76 12.45
N ALA A 117 -1.79 6.57 12.20
CA ALA A 117 -2.46 5.30 12.51
C ALA A 117 -2.69 5.13 14.03
N LYS A 118 -1.73 5.50 14.88
CA LYS A 118 -1.90 5.52 16.34
C LYS A 118 -3.06 6.43 16.77
N ASN A 119 -3.20 7.59 16.14
CA ASN A 119 -4.34 8.50 16.42
C ASN A 119 -5.69 7.86 16.03
N ILE A 120 -5.74 7.12 14.90
CA ILE A 120 -6.93 6.36 14.51
C ILE A 120 -7.24 5.27 15.55
N LEU A 121 -6.22 4.52 15.98
CA LEU A 121 -6.37 3.49 17.01
C LEU A 121 -6.89 4.08 18.33
N LYS A 122 -6.33 5.21 18.80
CA LYS A 122 -6.78 5.93 20.00
C LYS A 122 -8.24 6.37 19.90
N LYS A 123 -8.66 6.94 18.77
CA LYS A 123 -10.06 7.32 18.51
C LYS A 123 -11.02 6.12 18.61
N ASN A 124 -10.57 4.93 18.25
CA ASN A 124 -11.34 3.69 18.32
C ASN A 124 -11.10 2.88 19.61
N GLN A 125 -10.62 3.55 20.67
CA GLN A 125 -10.46 3.04 22.03
C GLN A 125 -9.41 1.92 22.19
N TYR A 126 -8.44 1.80 21.27
CA TYR A 126 -7.34 0.86 21.45
C TYR A 126 -6.36 1.40 22.49
N PRO A 127 -6.09 0.63 23.58
CA PRO A 127 -5.09 1.02 24.57
C PRO A 127 -3.68 1.02 23.99
N GLU A 128 -2.86 1.95 24.40
CA GLU A 128 -1.47 2.06 23.96
C GLU A 128 -0.68 0.79 24.30
N ALA A 129 -0.84 0.26 25.50
CA ALA A 129 -0.24 -1.00 25.94
C ALA A 129 -0.66 -2.22 25.08
N PHE A 130 -1.75 -2.11 24.30
CA PHE A 130 -2.17 -3.15 23.39
C PHE A 130 -1.51 -3.01 22.00
N TYR A 131 -1.48 -1.81 21.42
CA TYR A 131 -1.01 -1.66 20.04
C TYR A 131 0.49 -1.46 19.90
N GLU A 132 1.20 -0.83 20.84
CA GLU A 132 2.65 -0.61 20.74
C GLU A 132 3.46 -1.90 20.60
N PRO A 133 3.23 -2.95 21.39
CA PRO A 133 3.94 -4.22 21.21
C PRO A 133 3.68 -4.86 19.87
N ILE A 134 2.45 -4.71 19.33
CA ILE A 134 2.07 -5.29 18.03
C ILE A 134 2.74 -4.53 16.88
N ILE A 135 2.83 -3.21 16.98
CA ILE A 135 3.56 -2.38 16.02
C ILE A 135 5.02 -2.82 15.96
N HIS A 136 5.67 -2.91 17.10
CA HIS A 136 7.08 -3.31 17.20
C HIS A 136 7.30 -4.73 16.66
N GLU A 137 6.47 -5.70 17.05
CA GLU A 137 6.55 -7.09 16.58
C GLU A 137 6.37 -7.17 15.05
N THR A 138 5.39 -6.42 14.52
CA THR A 138 5.10 -6.41 13.09
C THR A 138 6.25 -5.82 12.30
N LEU A 139 6.81 -4.70 12.75
CA LEU A 139 7.98 -4.07 12.12
C LEU A 139 9.20 -4.98 12.12
N THR A 140 9.48 -5.61 13.26
CA THR A 140 10.60 -6.54 13.35
C THR A 140 10.48 -7.67 12.33
N LYS A 141 9.28 -8.25 12.17
CA LYS A 141 9.03 -9.30 11.19
C LYS A 141 9.19 -8.83 9.74
N ILE A 142 8.72 -7.62 9.42
CA ILE A 142 8.86 -7.04 8.09
C ILE A 142 10.35 -6.84 7.75
N ILE A 143 11.09 -6.19 8.64
CA ILE A 143 12.52 -5.90 8.43
C ILE A 143 13.35 -7.21 8.35
N GLN A 144 13.02 -8.21 9.17
CA GLN A 144 13.68 -9.51 9.08
C GLN A 144 13.42 -10.19 7.74
N LYS A 145 12.18 -10.13 7.23
CA LYS A 145 11.84 -10.72 5.94
C LYS A 145 12.58 -10.05 4.78
N ASP A 146 12.66 -8.73 4.78
CA ASP A 146 13.36 -7.99 3.72
C ASP A 146 14.89 -8.18 3.75
N ASN A 147 15.45 -8.59 4.88
CA ASN A 147 16.88 -8.90 5.02
C ASN A 147 17.24 -10.36 4.71
N VAL A 148 16.25 -11.23 4.41
CA VAL A 148 16.51 -12.61 3.96
C VAL A 148 16.73 -12.58 2.45
N PRO A 149 17.91 -13.01 1.93
CA PRO A 149 18.14 -13.05 0.49
C PRO A 149 17.15 -14.01 -0.18
N GLU A 150 16.57 -13.59 -1.33
CA GLU A 150 15.54 -14.31 -2.10
C GLU A 150 15.87 -15.77 -2.45
N ASN A 151 17.14 -16.20 -2.30
CA ASN A 151 17.58 -17.54 -2.61
C ASN A 151 17.13 -18.63 -1.61
N GLU A 152 16.66 -18.28 -0.42
CA GLU A 152 16.21 -19.28 0.57
C GLU A 152 14.72 -19.62 0.48
N GLU A 153 13.87 -18.73 -0.02
CA GLU A 153 12.43 -19.01 -0.23
C GLU A 153 12.17 -20.07 -1.33
N SER A 154 13.06 -20.18 -2.32
CA SER A 154 12.94 -21.19 -3.39
C SER A 154 13.30 -22.61 -2.94
N VAL A 155 14.11 -22.78 -1.91
CA VAL A 155 14.56 -24.08 -1.40
C VAL A 155 13.52 -24.67 -0.45
N LEU A 156 12.82 -23.86 0.34
CA LEU A 156 11.79 -24.35 1.27
C LEU A 156 10.54 -24.86 0.54
N ASN A 157 10.16 -24.25 -0.57
CA ASN A 157 9.01 -24.68 -1.37
C ASN A 157 9.25 -25.99 -2.16
N LEU A 158 10.50 -26.38 -2.37
CA LEU A 158 10.87 -27.64 -3.04
C LEU A 158 10.94 -28.82 -2.07
N SER A 159 11.23 -28.58 -0.78
CA SER A 159 11.26 -29.64 0.23
C SER A 159 9.87 -30.14 0.63
N ASP A 160 8.84 -29.29 0.57
CA ASP A 160 7.46 -29.67 0.90
C ASP A 160 6.74 -30.43 -0.25
N MET A 161 7.25 -30.32 -1.49
CA MET A 161 6.70 -31.07 -2.63
C MET A 161 7.28 -32.49 -2.77
N SER A 162 8.41 -32.80 -2.12
CA SER A 162 9.06 -34.11 -2.23
C SER A 162 8.59 -35.14 -1.18
N SER A 163 7.84 -34.71 -0.16
CA SER A 163 7.35 -35.60 0.92
C SER A 163 5.96 -36.19 0.70
N SER A 164 5.28 -35.89 -0.41
CA SER A 164 3.90 -36.35 -0.67
C SER A 164 3.77 -37.46 -1.72
N THR A 165 4.87 -38.11 -2.16
CA THR A 165 4.84 -39.16 -3.20
C THR A 165 5.33 -40.53 -2.77
N GLU A 166 5.39 -40.85 -1.48
CA GLU A 166 5.65 -42.20 -1.01
C GLU A 166 4.61 -42.64 -0.02
N THR A 167 3.41 -43.02 -0.47
CA THR A 167 2.56 -44.02 0.17
C THR A 167 1.39 -44.37 -0.76
N GLU A 168 1.62 -45.28 -1.73
CA GLU A 168 0.63 -46.18 -2.29
C GLU A 168 1.35 -47.24 -3.11
N LEU A 169 1.64 -48.39 -2.47
CA LEU A 169 1.73 -49.72 -3.07
C LEU A 169 1.34 -50.74 -2.00
#